data_3e96f31a6300072383f60a32355a1800
#
_entry.id   3e96f31a6300072383f60a32355a1800
#
_cell.length_a   1.000
_cell.length_b   1.000
_cell.length_c   1.000
_cell.angle_alpha   90.00
_cell.angle_beta   90.00
_cell.angle_gamma   90.00
#
_symmetry.space_group_name_H-M   'P 1'
#
loop_
_entity.id
_entity.type
_entity.pdbx_description
1 polymer ?
#
loop_
_entity_poly.entity_id
_entity_poly.type
_entity_poly.pdbx_seq_one_letter_code
_entity_poly.pdbx_strand_id
1 'polypeptide(L)'
;MEASIEESLYRAVVAEDQEAVIKALSKGANPNKTASQGKTSLGEAANNGNIDIVKLLINASDAKRHAPLSYTGSSKKRLVKCHKRKLRHNGQHDETVVKCKNLNDRTFKDFHFGQYDTVGIDQTSSKADANQGYFVFIHSDGSSSDESKISMKSPITSSSLTPSPQADLEWDEDIGNVAPTTSEDETWSSMYKWYAAILESTGAAIASASVVTNGIDQHDAFMQTALHYAAEQGHAGVVKLLIEAGCKVDAETGDGVTALHVAVIKNYIDIVKILLKAGSNVNHKTYDSMTPLHFATSRGFLDLVKFLVSHGASLEARDANERTALYIAAGRCHEDVIKYLINAGANVNSEEIHGYTPLCEAVWQKFPVGVEQLLLSGARITHSHRLLHNAIIQRQVEIVELLTAYGAGINLYNDNGDTPLLLAARLSQPEVAKILLRKGANANLCNSITGANMLHIAVESMANPDEFEELLQCVIDHKIDMNATALTGDTALNRALLLHKDHAAVLLIRYGADVNTCDLHSCGLDNLSIASRRRSCSLASMLLKAGHYVTVPDQGATVPKPGSTAYWLYHACKQPLSLSDLCRIKIRRVGASTGVTLFRFISSLPLPKSLKRYLMMEDGNLY
;
A
#
# COMPACT_ATOMS: atom_id res chain seq x y z
N MET A 1 -26.07 -23.96 -46.13
CA MET A 1 -25.39 -22.70 -46.40
C MET A 1 -23.95 -23.02 -46.81
N GLU A 2 -23.57 -22.71 -48.03
CA GLU A 2 -22.20 -22.89 -48.48
C GLU A 2 -21.30 -21.97 -47.65
N ALA A 3 -20.25 -22.53 -47.02
CA ALA A 3 -19.27 -21.74 -46.28
C ALA A 3 -18.65 -20.72 -47.22
N SER A 4 -18.43 -19.48 -46.78
CA SER A 4 -17.80 -18.47 -47.61
C SER A 4 -16.37 -18.93 -48.01
N ILE A 5 -15.89 -18.42 -49.11
CA ILE A 5 -14.54 -18.81 -49.60
C ILE A 5 -13.48 -18.47 -48.53
N GLU A 6 -13.65 -17.38 -47.79
CA GLU A 6 -12.80 -16.97 -46.71
C GLU A 6 -12.87 -17.94 -45.51
N GLU A 7 -14.05 -18.41 -45.17
CA GLU A 7 -14.23 -19.44 -44.15
C GLU A 7 -13.56 -20.76 -44.52
N SER A 8 -13.61 -21.12 -45.82
CA SER A 8 -12.91 -22.30 -46.33
C SER A 8 -11.39 -22.14 -46.25
N LEU A 9 -10.88 -20.92 -46.51
CA LEU A 9 -9.44 -20.60 -46.35
C LEU A 9 -9.02 -20.69 -44.88
N TYR A 10 -9.81 -20.08 -43.96
CA TYR A 10 -9.52 -20.10 -42.53
C TYR A 10 -9.45 -21.54 -42.00
N ARG A 11 -10.43 -22.41 -42.36
CA ARG A 11 -10.43 -23.82 -41.94
C ARG A 11 -9.23 -24.59 -42.48
N ALA A 12 -8.79 -24.30 -43.72
CA ALA A 12 -7.60 -24.91 -44.27
C ALA A 12 -6.33 -24.49 -43.53
N VAL A 13 -6.26 -23.22 -43.07
CA VAL A 13 -5.14 -22.72 -42.26
C VAL A 13 -5.17 -23.37 -40.86
N VAL A 14 -6.32 -23.47 -40.20
CA VAL A 14 -6.45 -24.15 -38.91
C VAL A 14 -6.05 -25.63 -39.01
N ALA A 15 -6.40 -26.29 -40.12
CA ALA A 15 -5.99 -27.68 -40.39
C ALA A 15 -4.55 -27.85 -40.85
N GLU A 16 -3.81 -26.75 -41.07
CA GLU A 16 -2.46 -26.70 -41.63
C GLU A 16 -2.34 -27.42 -43.00
N ASP A 17 -3.45 -27.52 -43.72
CA ASP A 17 -3.48 -28.15 -45.05
C ASP A 17 -3.07 -27.17 -46.16
N GLN A 18 -1.81 -27.28 -46.56
CA GLN A 18 -1.18 -26.39 -47.55
C GLN A 18 -1.85 -26.48 -48.93
N GLU A 19 -2.29 -27.66 -49.36
CA GLU A 19 -2.98 -27.85 -50.64
C GLU A 19 -4.37 -27.20 -50.65
N ALA A 20 -5.12 -27.37 -49.57
CA ALA A 20 -6.42 -26.72 -49.38
C ALA A 20 -6.27 -25.18 -49.31
N VAL A 21 -5.21 -24.65 -48.67
CA VAL A 21 -4.87 -23.22 -48.67
C VAL A 21 -4.64 -22.70 -50.07
N ILE A 22 -3.80 -23.37 -50.87
CA ILE A 22 -3.51 -23.00 -52.29
C ILE A 22 -4.80 -23.02 -53.10
N LYS A 23 -5.65 -24.05 -52.92
CA LYS A 23 -6.93 -24.17 -53.60
C LYS A 23 -7.91 -23.06 -53.24
N ALA A 24 -7.97 -22.66 -51.98
CA ALA A 24 -8.83 -21.55 -51.55
C ALA A 24 -8.33 -20.20 -52.09
N LEU A 25 -7.02 -19.95 -52.07
CA LEU A 25 -6.39 -18.75 -52.63
C LEU A 25 -6.59 -18.66 -54.16
N SER A 26 -6.48 -19.76 -54.89
CA SER A 26 -6.74 -19.79 -56.34
C SER A 26 -8.19 -19.46 -56.71
N LYS A 27 -9.14 -19.72 -55.81
CA LYS A 27 -10.54 -19.30 -55.94
C LYS A 27 -10.79 -17.84 -55.56
N GLY A 28 -9.75 -17.10 -55.18
CA GLY A 28 -9.84 -15.68 -54.89
C GLY A 28 -10.13 -15.35 -53.42
N ALA A 29 -9.94 -16.28 -52.47
CA ALA A 29 -10.06 -16.00 -51.04
C ALA A 29 -9.15 -14.86 -50.61
N ASN A 30 -9.59 -14.03 -49.68
CA ASN A 30 -8.82 -12.93 -49.11
C ASN A 30 -8.21 -13.33 -47.76
N PRO A 31 -6.88 -13.47 -47.63
CA PRO A 31 -6.23 -13.90 -46.41
C PRO A 31 -6.37 -12.89 -45.23
N ASN A 32 -6.71 -11.64 -45.54
CA ASN A 32 -6.80 -10.55 -44.57
C ASN A 32 -8.23 -10.24 -44.12
N LYS A 33 -9.22 -10.97 -44.65
CA LYS A 33 -10.61 -10.83 -44.22
C LYS A 33 -10.85 -11.71 -43.00
N THR A 34 -11.57 -11.16 -42.02
CA THR A 34 -11.94 -11.90 -40.81
C THR A 34 -12.92 -13.04 -41.12
N ALA A 35 -12.65 -14.23 -40.59
CA ALA A 35 -13.53 -15.39 -40.61
C ALA A 35 -14.63 -15.28 -39.55
N SER A 36 -15.51 -16.27 -39.49
CA SER A 36 -16.62 -16.31 -38.52
C SER A 36 -16.19 -16.27 -37.05
N GLN A 37 -14.96 -16.68 -36.78
CA GLN A 37 -14.35 -16.63 -35.44
C GLN A 37 -13.70 -15.27 -35.10
N GLY A 38 -13.84 -14.27 -35.95
CA GLY A 38 -13.29 -12.94 -35.74
C GLY A 38 -11.81 -12.77 -36.07
N LYS A 39 -11.07 -13.87 -36.36
CA LYS A 39 -9.64 -13.83 -36.72
C LYS A 39 -9.42 -13.76 -38.23
N THR A 40 -8.28 -13.22 -38.66
CA THR A 40 -7.84 -13.29 -40.07
C THR A 40 -7.11 -14.61 -40.34
N SER A 41 -7.16 -15.11 -41.59
CA SER A 41 -6.41 -16.32 -41.96
C SER A 41 -4.89 -16.12 -41.80
N LEU A 42 -4.36 -14.92 -42.06
CA LEU A 42 -2.96 -14.59 -41.81
C LEU A 42 -2.63 -14.55 -40.32
N GLY A 43 -3.53 -14.01 -39.47
CA GLY A 43 -3.37 -14.01 -38.02
C GLY A 43 -3.30 -15.43 -37.46
N GLU A 44 -4.19 -16.32 -37.90
CA GLU A 44 -4.19 -17.72 -37.45
C GLU A 44 -2.97 -18.49 -37.92
N ALA A 45 -2.52 -18.29 -39.15
CA ALA A 45 -1.28 -18.89 -39.65
C ALA A 45 -0.05 -18.42 -38.86
N ALA A 46 -0.06 -17.14 -38.45
CA ALA A 46 0.99 -16.57 -37.60
C ALA A 46 0.94 -17.12 -36.20
N ASN A 47 -0.24 -17.37 -35.67
CA ASN A 47 -0.48 -18.03 -34.38
C ASN A 47 0.04 -19.47 -34.36
N ASN A 48 -0.20 -20.24 -35.46
CA ASN A 48 0.26 -21.62 -35.58
C ASN A 48 1.77 -21.72 -35.88
N GLY A 49 2.40 -20.65 -36.34
CA GLY A 49 3.84 -20.63 -36.65
C GLY A 49 4.25 -21.31 -37.97
N ASN A 50 3.29 -21.66 -38.83
CA ASN A 50 3.55 -22.33 -40.08
C ASN A 50 4.11 -21.35 -41.13
N ILE A 51 5.45 -21.35 -41.27
CA ILE A 51 6.20 -20.43 -42.12
C ILE A 51 5.75 -20.51 -43.60
N ASP A 52 5.48 -21.70 -44.11
CA ASP A 52 5.15 -21.90 -45.53
C ASP A 52 3.74 -21.42 -45.85
N ILE A 53 2.79 -21.67 -44.96
CA ILE A 53 1.42 -21.12 -45.10
C ILE A 53 1.46 -19.58 -44.99
N VAL A 54 2.22 -19.01 -44.02
CA VAL A 54 2.38 -17.55 -43.87
C VAL A 54 2.94 -16.94 -45.16
N LYS A 55 3.98 -17.54 -45.78
CA LYS A 55 4.53 -17.08 -47.09
C LYS A 55 3.48 -17.09 -48.20
N LEU A 56 2.68 -18.17 -48.31
CA LEU A 56 1.61 -18.25 -49.31
C LEU A 56 0.58 -17.14 -49.13
N LEU A 57 0.16 -16.86 -47.88
CA LEU A 57 -0.81 -15.84 -47.57
C LEU A 57 -0.28 -14.41 -47.82
N ILE A 58 1.00 -14.14 -47.49
CA ILE A 58 1.67 -12.85 -47.79
C ILE A 58 1.72 -12.63 -49.30
N ASN A 59 2.20 -13.60 -50.05
CA ASN A 59 2.29 -13.52 -51.51
C ASN A 59 0.93 -13.28 -52.17
N ALA A 60 -0.12 -13.91 -51.66
CA ALA A 60 -1.49 -13.70 -52.14
C ALA A 60 -2.05 -12.30 -51.79
N SER A 61 -1.61 -11.73 -50.69
CA SER A 61 -1.94 -10.36 -50.31
C SER A 61 -1.29 -9.34 -51.23
N ASP A 62 -0.02 -9.57 -51.61
CA ASP A 62 0.75 -8.71 -52.52
C ASP A 62 0.30 -8.82 -53.98
N ALA A 63 -0.08 -9.99 -54.45
CA ALA A 63 -0.60 -10.19 -55.80
C ALA A 63 -1.86 -9.37 -56.09
N LYS A 64 -2.69 -9.13 -55.08
CA LYS A 64 -3.87 -8.24 -55.18
C LYS A 64 -3.52 -6.76 -55.25
N ARG A 65 -2.33 -6.35 -54.80
CA ARG A 65 -1.85 -4.96 -54.93
C ARG A 65 -1.45 -4.60 -56.35
N HIS A 66 -0.97 -5.57 -57.15
CA HIS A 66 -0.45 -5.37 -58.48
C HIS A 66 -1.42 -5.75 -59.60
N ALA A 67 -2.66 -6.20 -59.29
CA ALA A 67 -3.66 -6.43 -60.30
C ALA A 67 -4.13 -5.08 -60.89
N PRO A 68 -3.97 -4.82 -62.21
CA PRO A 68 -4.50 -3.61 -62.82
C PRO A 68 -6.02 -3.62 -62.66
N LEU A 69 -6.57 -2.52 -62.16
CA LEU A 69 -8.00 -2.27 -62.11
C LEU A 69 -8.59 -2.43 -63.50
N SER A 70 -9.12 -3.61 -63.84
CA SER A 70 -9.90 -3.82 -65.05
C SER A 70 -11.24 -3.12 -64.86
N TYR A 71 -11.34 -1.95 -65.48
CA TYR A 71 -12.57 -1.20 -65.63
C TYR A 71 -13.55 -2.00 -66.51
N THR A 72 -14.50 -2.67 -65.92
CA THR A 72 -15.69 -3.10 -66.66
C THR A 72 -16.94 -2.51 -65.98
N GLY A 73 -17.57 -1.57 -66.68
CA GLY A 73 -18.91 -1.15 -66.27
C GLY A 73 -19.16 0.36 -66.44
N SER A 74 -19.67 0.66 -67.60
CA SER A 74 -20.22 1.95 -68.04
C SER A 74 -21.11 2.61 -66.97
N SER A 75 -20.77 3.83 -66.61
CA SER A 75 -21.78 4.82 -66.15
C SER A 75 -21.31 6.24 -66.42
N LYS A 76 -22.13 6.94 -67.12
CA LYS A 76 -22.10 8.27 -67.70
C LYS A 76 -21.37 9.33 -66.89
N LYS A 77 -20.45 10.00 -67.64
CA LYS A 77 -19.79 11.26 -67.31
C LYS A 77 -20.73 12.34 -66.77
N ARG A 78 -20.45 12.89 -65.65
CA ARG A 78 -20.75 14.31 -65.32
C ARG A 78 -19.44 15.04 -65.01
N LEU A 79 -18.98 15.83 -65.99
CA LEU A 79 -17.89 16.76 -65.85
C LEU A 79 -18.31 17.90 -64.91
N VAL A 80 -17.64 18.01 -63.75
CA VAL A 80 -17.64 19.24 -63.00
C VAL A 80 -16.30 19.92 -63.28
N LYS A 81 -16.37 21.04 -64.03
CA LYS A 81 -15.23 21.94 -64.27
C LYS A 81 -14.86 22.67 -62.98
N CYS A 82 -13.69 22.36 -62.41
CA CYS A 82 -13.07 23.21 -61.42
C CYS A 82 -12.19 24.25 -62.10
N HIS A 83 -12.55 25.53 -62.02
CA HIS A 83 -11.74 26.66 -62.45
C HIS A 83 -10.57 26.85 -61.51
N LYS A 84 -9.34 26.77 -62.05
CA LYS A 84 -8.13 27.24 -61.42
C LYS A 84 -8.08 28.76 -61.46
N ARG A 85 -8.17 29.43 -60.32
CA ARG A 85 -7.72 30.82 -60.17
C ARG A 85 -6.36 30.84 -59.50
N LYS A 86 -5.37 31.33 -60.26
CA LYS A 86 -4.06 31.76 -59.75
C LYS A 86 -4.26 33.06 -58.98
N LEU A 87 -3.77 33.16 -57.78
CA LEU A 87 -3.45 34.40 -57.14
C LEU A 87 -2.01 34.39 -56.63
N ARG A 88 -1.31 35.48 -56.99
CA ARG A 88 0.11 35.73 -56.72
C ARG A 88 0.31 36.19 -55.26
N HIS A 89 1.51 35.88 -54.76
CA HIS A 89 2.24 36.40 -53.61
C HIS A 89 1.78 37.73 -53.01
N ASN A 90 1.67 37.75 -51.65
CA ASN A 90 2.51 38.63 -50.82
C ASN A 90 2.49 38.08 -49.40
N GLY A 91 3.67 38.09 -48.76
CA GLY A 91 3.89 37.53 -47.45
C GLY A 91 3.31 38.35 -46.33
N GLN A 92 2.95 37.67 -45.32
CA GLN A 92 3.09 38.03 -43.91
C GLN A 92 2.46 36.93 -43.08
N HIS A 93 3.09 36.63 -41.96
CA HIS A 93 2.65 35.71 -40.92
C HIS A 93 1.23 35.99 -40.50
N ASP A 94 0.38 34.97 -40.42
CA ASP A 94 -0.71 34.94 -39.46
C ASP A 94 -1.20 33.49 -39.24
N GLU A 95 -1.35 33.15 -37.98
CA GLU A 95 -1.92 31.92 -37.48
C GLU A 95 -3.37 31.77 -37.92
N THR A 96 -3.71 30.76 -38.69
CA THR A 96 -5.11 30.44 -38.98
C THR A 96 -5.56 29.22 -38.19
N VAL A 97 -6.25 29.54 -37.09
CA VAL A 97 -7.14 28.61 -36.39
C VAL A 97 -8.27 28.22 -37.34
N VAL A 98 -8.29 26.99 -37.81
CA VAL A 98 -9.42 26.42 -38.55
C VAL A 98 -10.46 25.96 -37.56
N LYS A 99 -11.52 26.79 -37.41
CA LYS A 99 -12.77 26.38 -36.74
C LYS A 99 -13.54 25.46 -37.69
N CYS A 100 -13.57 24.17 -37.42
CA CYS A 100 -14.59 23.27 -37.95
C CYS A 100 -15.85 23.40 -37.09
N LYS A 101 -16.92 23.87 -37.68
CA LYS A 101 -18.24 23.94 -37.08
C LYS A 101 -18.86 22.55 -36.96
N ASN A 102 -19.44 22.33 -35.79
CA ASN A 102 -20.26 21.23 -35.35
C ASN A 102 -21.27 20.68 -36.37
N LEU A 103 -21.42 19.39 -36.37
CA LEU A 103 -22.73 18.76 -36.64
C LEU A 103 -22.94 17.59 -35.65
N ASN A 104 -23.87 17.87 -34.71
CA ASN A 104 -24.77 16.98 -33.98
C ASN A 104 -24.21 15.85 -33.12
N ASP A 105 -24.16 16.14 -31.82
CA ASP A 105 -25.29 15.99 -30.84
C ASP A 105 -26.05 14.67 -30.91
N ARG A 106 -25.89 13.97 -29.82
CA ARG A 106 -26.67 12.90 -29.18
C ARG A 106 -26.04 11.52 -29.16
N THR A 107 -25.89 11.09 -27.90
CA THR A 107 -25.64 9.75 -27.39
C THR A 107 -24.18 9.34 -27.24
N PHE A 108 -23.54 9.87 -26.21
CA PHE A 108 -22.58 9.14 -25.37
C PHE A 108 -22.47 9.88 -24.04
N LYS A 109 -23.45 9.70 -23.19
CA LYS A 109 -23.33 9.87 -21.74
C LYS A 109 -23.68 8.53 -21.14
N ASP A 110 -22.90 8.19 -20.13
CA ASP A 110 -23.03 7.06 -19.22
C ASP A 110 -22.21 5.81 -19.57
N PHE A 111 -20.91 5.91 -19.29
CA PHE A 111 -20.14 4.85 -18.65
C PHE A 111 -18.89 5.49 -18.05
N HIS A 112 -19.04 5.98 -16.82
CA HIS A 112 -17.92 6.40 -15.99
C HIS A 112 -17.40 5.21 -15.20
N PHE A 113 -16.16 4.86 -15.45
CA PHE A 113 -15.30 4.24 -14.45
C PHE A 113 -15.15 5.23 -13.29
N GLY A 114 -15.29 4.75 -12.06
CA GLY A 114 -15.29 5.57 -10.86
C GLY A 114 -14.09 6.52 -10.79
N GLN A 115 -14.36 7.77 -11.02
CA GLN A 115 -13.51 8.88 -10.61
C GLN A 115 -13.94 9.27 -9.20
N TYR A 116 -12.97 9.32 -8.30
CA TYR A 116 -13.15 9.94 -6.99
C TYR A 116 -13.34 11.44 -7.20
N ASP A 117 -14.50 11.94 -6.80
CA ASP A 117 -14.85 13.35 -6.88
C ASP A 117 -13.96 14.17 -5.94
N THR A 118 -13.11 15.02 -6.52
CA THR A 118 -12.54 16.16 -5.83
C THR A 118 -13.59 17.28 -5.85
N VAL A 119 -14.13 17.60 -4.69
CA VAL A 119 -14.98 18.76 -4.49
C VAL A 119 -14.20 20.03 -4.78
N GLY A 120 -14.61 20.75 -5.82
CA GLY A 120 -14.09 22.06 -6.18
C GLY A 120 -14.39 23.08 -5.09
N ILE A 121 -13.36 23.76 -4.62
CA ILE A 121 -13.48 24.94 -3.76
C ILE A 121 -13.33 26.15 -4.65
N ASP A 122 -14.41 26.92 -4.71
CA ASP A 122 -14.49 28.25 -5.33
C ASP A 122 -13.54 29.23 -4.60
N GLN A 123 -12.72 29.94 -5.37
CA GLN A 123 -11.85 30.99 -4.86
C GLN A 123 -12.62 32.30 -4.71
N THR A 124 -12.97 32.68 -3.49
CA THR A 124 -12.97 34.11 -3.10
C THR A 124 -12.80 34.26 -1.59
N SER A 125 -11.75 35.00 -1.24
CA SER A 125 -11.51 35.85 -0.06
C SER A 125 -11.15 35.24 1.27
N SER A 126 -9.92 35.64 1.69
CA SER A 126 -9.43 36.03 3.01
C SER A 126 -9.15 35.01 4.08
N LYS A 127 -7.84 34.91 4.32
CA LYS A 127 -7.07 34.80 5.59
C LYS A 127 -7.74 34.10 6.79
N ALA A 128 -6.96 33.19 7.28
CA ALA A 128 -6.74 32.67 8.64
C ALA A 128 -7.28 31.26 8.91
N ASP A 129 -6.34 30.50 9.49
CA ASP A 129 -6.46 29.30 10.29
C ASP A 129 -6.41 27.93 9.59
N ALA A 130 -5.23 27.37 9.83
CA ALA A 130 -4.84 25.99 9.58
C ALA A 130 -5.54 25.00 10.52
N ASN A 131 -5.61 23.76 10.06
CA ASN A 131 -5.93 22.52 10.77
C ASN A 131 -7.41 22.17 10.95
N GLN A 132 -7.85 21.25 10.11
CA GLN A 132 -8.52 20.00 10.50
C GLN A 132 -9.05 19.30 9.24
N GLY A 133 -8.33 18.29 8.77
CA GLY A 133 -8.81 17.38 7.74
C GLY A 133 -9.10 16.01 8.37
N TYR A 134 -10.36 15.72 8.61
CA TYR A 134 -10.83 14.38 8.97
C TYR A 134 -11.08 13.58 7.69
N PHE A 135 -10.43 12.43 7.54
CA PHE A 135 -10.84 11.42 6.57
C PHE A 135 -11.80 10.44 7.24
N VAL A 136 -13.06 10.50 6.83
CA VAL A 136 -14.08 9.52 7.18
C VAL A 136 -14.25 8.58 6.01
N PHE A 137 -14.03 7.28 6.23
CA PHE A 137 -14.43 6.24 5.28
C PHE A 137 -15.94 6.06 5.36
N ILE A 138 -16.65 6.33 4.29
CA ILE A 138 -18.07 6.02 4.17
C ILE A 138 -18.21 4.92 3.11
N HIS A 139 -18.66 3.74 3.54
CA HIS A 139 -19.23 2.74 2.65
C HIS A 139 -20.61 3.23 2.23
N SER A 140 -20.85 3.35 0.92
CA SER A 140 -22.15 3.66 0.37
C SER A 140 -22.87 2.38 -0.02
N ASP A 141 -23.84 1.98 0.79
CA ASP A 141 -24.93 1.15 0.29
C ASP A 141 -26.15 2.06 0.04
N GLY A 142 -26.66 1.94 -1.19
CA GLY A 142 -27.77 2.77 -1.62
C GLY A 142 -29.14 2.21 -1.19
N SER A 143 -30.04 3.10 -0.84
CA SER A 143 -31.41 3.17 -1.34
C SER A 143 -32.24 4.25 -0.64
N SER A 144 -32.74 5.12 -1.46
CA SER A 144 -34.03 5.87 -1.49
C SER A 144 -34.70 6.42 -0.23
N SER A 145 -34.98 7.68 -0.38
CA SER A 145 -36.22 8.46 -0.13
C SER A 145 -36.58 8.91 1.28
N ASP A 146 -36.74 10.16 1.35
CA ASP A 146 -37.78 11.06 1.83
C ASP A 146 -37.43 12.05 2.95
N GLU A 147 -37.80 13.26 2.61
CA GLU A 147 -37.72 14.51 3.37
C GLU A 147 -38.46 14.47 4.70
N SER A 148 -37.97 15.16 5.71
CA SER A 148 -38.64 16.31 6.34
C SER A 148 -37.98 16.76 7.65
N LYS A 149 -37.57 17.99 7.63
CA LYS A 149 -37.69 19.10 8.63
C LYS A 149 -37.70 18.82 10.14
N ILE A 150 -36.85 19.64 10.80
CA ILE A 150 -37.11 20.53 11.93
C ILE A 150 -36.49 20.17 13.30
N SER A 151 -35.68 21.13 13.72
CA SER A 151 -35.62 21.79 15.03
C SER A 151 -34.69 21.31 16.13
N MET A 152 -33.81 22.23 16.46
CA MET A 152 -32.99 22.28 17.69
C MET A 152 -33.82 22.17 18.97
N LYS A 153 -33.26 21.50 19.99
CA LYS A 153 -33.16 21.95 21.39
C LYS A 153 -32.37 20.92 22.21
N SER A 154 -31.36 21.40 22.91
CA SER A 154 -30.73 20.79 24.10
C SER A 154 -31.49 21.23 25.35
N PRO A 155 -31.16 20.80 26.56
CA PRO A 155 -30.42 19.64 27.09
C PRO A 155 -31.23 18.87 28.18
N ILE A 156 -30.63 17.89 28.87
CA ILE A 156 -30.77 17.61 30.33
C ILE A 156 -30.81 16.09 30.67
N THR A 157 -29.83 15.72 31.49
CA THR A 157 -29.79 14.79 32.64
C THR A 157 -30.01 13.28 32.50
N SER A 158 -28.93 12.62 32.91
CA SER A 158 -28.83 11.53 33.89
C SER A 158 -29.79 10.34 33.80
N SER A 159 -29.22 9.19 33.76
CA SER A 159 -29.27 8.10 34.72
C SER A 159 -29.35 6.71 34.10
N SER A 160 -28.60 5.82 34.78
CA SER A 160 -28.74 4.38 34.93
C SER A 160 -28.27 3.48 33.80
N LEU A 161 -27.04 2.96 33.96
CA LEU A 161 -26.68 1.58 34.33
C LEU A 161 -27.56 0.47 33.77
N THR A 162 -27.02 -0.32 32.83
CA THR A 162 -26.77 -1.75 33.08
C THR A 162 -25.92 -2.32 31.94
N PRO A 163 -25.00 -3.26 32.23
CA PRO A 163 -24.13 -3.87 31.21
C PRO A 163 -24.69 -5.20 30.77
N SER A 164 -24.50 -5.54 29.49
CA SER A 164 -24.26 -6.90 28.99
C SER A 164 -24.51 -6.99 27.49
N PRO A 165 -24.08 -8.02 26.79
CA PRO A 165 -22.94 -8.88 27.01
C PRO A 165 -21.97 -8.90 25.83
N GLN A 166 -20.83 -9.50 26.08
CA GLN A 166 -19.83 -9.99 25.15
C GLN A 166 -20.41 -10.44 23.81
N ALA A 167 -19.93 -9.85 22.72
CA ALA A 167 -19.87 -10.49 21.44
C ALA A 167 -18.40 -10.80 21.19
N ASP A 168 -18.08 -12.07 21.36
CA ASP A 168 -16.82 -12.68 20.96
C ASP A 168 -16.69 -12.49 19.45
N LEU A 169 -15.81 -11.60 19.03
CA LEU A 169 -15.30 -11.58 17.68
C LEU A 169 -14.08 -12.51 17.68
N GLU A 170 -14.36 -13.78 17.41
CA GLU A 170 -13.36 -14.73 16.94
C GLU A 170 -12.71 -14.14 15.68
N TRP A 171 -11.44 -13.80 15.80
CA TRP A 171 -10.58 -13.59 14.65
C TRP A 171 -10.12 -14.97 14.22
N ASP A 172 -10.67 -15.46 13.13
CA ASP A 172 -10.15 -16.62 12.43
C ASP A 172 -8.67 -16.41 12.09
N GLU A 173 -7.81 -17.06 12.85
CA GLU A 173 -6.42 -17.34 12.52
C GLU A 173 -6.39 -18.45 11.44
N ASP A 174 -6.68 -18.11 10.20
CA ASP A 174 -6.34 -18.97 9.05
C ASP A 174 -6.11 -18.12 7.80
N ILE A 175 -5.01 -17.35 7.81
CA ILE A 175 -4.34 -17.01 6.56
C ILE A 175 -2.95 -17.63 6.62
N GLY A 176 -2.97 -18.96 6.51
CA GLY A 176 -1.79 -19.75 6.24
C GLY A 176 -1.19 -19.33 4.90
N ASN A 177 0.13 -19.29 4.91
CA ASN A 177 1.05 -19.27 3.78
C ASN A 177 0.42 -19.73 2.47
N VAL A 178 0.01 -18.78 1.64
CA VAL A 178 -0.14 -19.01 0.21
C VAL A 178 0.95 -18.19 -0.47
N ALA A 179 1.98 -18.88 -0.89
CA ALA A 179 2.91 -18.37 -1.87
C ALA A 179 2.11 -17.86 -3.08
N PRO A 180 2.44 -16.71 -3.69
CA PRO A 180 1.77 -16.25 -4.89
C PRO A 180 2.22 -17.11 -6.07
N THR A 181 1.56 -18.23 -6.24
CA THR A 181 1.68 -19.05 -7.44
C THR A 181 0.45 -18.78 -8.31
N THR A 182 0.69 -18.22 -9.53
CA THR A 182 -0.14 -18.46 -10.73
C THR A 182 -1.53 -17.83 -10.80
N SER A 183 -1.76 -16.57 -10.47
CA SER A 183 -3.09 -15.98 -10.72
C SER A 183 -3.13 -14.82 -11.73
N GLU A 184 -2.00 -14.30 -12.21
CA GLU A 184 -2.00 -13.18 -13.16
C GLU A 184 -2.16 -13.62 -14.63
N ASP A 185 -1.71 -14.81 -15.01
CA ASP A 185 -2.00 -15.37 -16.35
C ASP A 185 -3.50 -15.72 -16.50
N GLU A 186 -4.17 -16.07 -15.39
CA GLU A 186 -5.62 -16.28 -15.38
C GLU A 186 -6.40 -14.96 -15.40
N THR A 187 -5.91 -13.87 -14.80
CA THR A 187 -6.59 -12.57 -14.82
C THR A 187 -6.56 -11.93 -16.20
N TRP A 188 -5.44 -12.01 -16.91
CA TRP A 188 -5.36 -11.54 -18.31
C TRP A 188 -6.18 -12.42 -19.23
N SER A 189 -6.11 -13.74 -19.11
CA SER A 189 -6.96 -14.66 -19.86
C SER A 189 -8.45 -14.49 -19.52
N SER A 190 -8.77 -14.18 -18.26
CA SER A 190 -10.12 -13.90 -17.79
C SER A 190 -10.65 -12.56 -18.30
N MET A 191 -9.80 -11.51 -18.34
CA MET A 191 -10.13 -10.20 -18.87
C MET A 191 -10.35 -10.25 -20.39
N TYR A 192 -9.54 -11.02 -21.13
CA TYR A 192 -9.78 -11.29 -22.56
C TYR A 192 -11.08 -12.06 -22.79
N LYS A 193 -11.40 -13.07 -21.97
CA LYS A 193 -12.66 -13.81 -22.03
C LYS A 193 -13.87 -12.92 -21.70
N TRP A 194 -13.73 -12.02 -20.73
CA TRP A 194 -14.79 -11.08 -20.36
C TRP A 194 -15.04 -10.04 -21.46
N TYR A 195 -13.96 -9.53 -22.09
CA TYR A 195 -14.05 -8.58 -23.22
C TYR A 195 -14.66 -9.26 -24.46
N ALA A 196 -14.29 -10.50 -24.75
CA ALA A 196 -14.89 -11.30 -25.82
C ALA A 196 -16.40 -11.53 -25.57
N ALA A 197 -16.79 -11.80 -24.33
CA ALA A 197 -18.21 -11.98 -23.96
C ALA A 197 -19.03 -10.68 -24.09
N ILE A 198 -18.43 -9.51 -23.83
CA ILE A 198 -19.07 -8.20 -24.06
C ILE A 198 -19.27 -7.95 -25.55
N LEU A 199 -18.27 -8.24 -26.40
CA LEU A 199 -18.39 -8.10 -27.85
C LEU A 199 -19.44 -9.03 -28.45
N GLU A 200 -19.58 -10.25 -27.93
CA GLU A 200 -20.64 -11.18 -28.32
C GLU A 200 -22.04 -10.71 -27.88
N SER A 201 -22.13 -10.06 -26.71
CA SER A 201 -23.42 -9.61 -26.16
C SER A 201 -23.93 -8.29 -26.76
N THR A 202 -23.06 -7.46 -27.29
CA THR A 202 -23.43 -6.12 -27.77
C THR A 202 -23.78 -6.06 -29.25
N GLY A 203 -23.51 -7.11 -30.04
CA GLY A 203 -23.91 -7.18 -31.47
C GLY A 203 -23.53 -5.93 -32.30
N ALA A 204 -22.63 -5.12 -31.80
CA ALA A 204 -22.25 -3.87 -32.42
C ALA A 204 -21.28 -4.16 -33.56
N ALA A 205 -21.85 -4.23 -34.75
CA ALA A 205 -21.07 -4.03 -35.97
C ALA A 205 -20.44 -2.64 -35.89
N ILE A 206 -19.19 -2.55 -35.42
CA ILE A 206 -18.37 -1.37 -35.60
C ILE A 206 -18.14 -1.29 -37.11
N ALA A 207 -18.91 -0.41 -37.76
CA ALA A 207 -18.67 -0.01 -39.12
C ALA A 207 -17.31 0.67 -39.14
N SER A 208 -16.28 -0.10 -39.46
CA SER A 208 -14.91 0.36 -39.64
C SER A 208 -14.89 1.44 -40.72
N ALA A 209 -14.58 2.68 -40.31
CA ALA A 209 -14.04 3.64 -41.24
C ALA A 209 -12.74 3.01 -41.77
N SER A 210 -12.76 2.54 -42.99
CA SER A 210 -11.64 1.88 -43.66
C SER A 210 -10.51 2.89 -43.87
N VAL A 211 -9.61 2.95 -42.91
CA VAL A 211 -8.23 3.34 -43.17
C VAL A 211 -7.71 2.24 -44.11
N VAL A 212 -7.25 2.61 -45.32
CA VAL A 212 -6.61 1.67 -46.27
C VAL A 212 -5.30 1.21 -45.63
N THR A 213 -5.38 0.22 -44.74
CA THR A 213 -4.20 -0.45 -44.19
C THR A 213 -3.66 -1.41 -45.24
N ASN A 214 -2.33 -1.55 -45.27
CA ASN A 214 -1.69 -2.62 -46.05
C ASN A 214 -2.29 -3.94 -45.57
N GLY A 215 -2.71 -4.83 -46.46
CA GLY A 215 -3.45 -6.05 -46.08
C GLY A 215 -2.79 -6.90 -45.01
N ILE A 216 -1.45 -6.81 -44.84
CA ILE A 216 -0.67 -7.53 -43.80
C ILE A 216 -0.95 -6.96 -42.39
N ASP A 217 -1.27 -5.66 -42.29
CA ASP A 217 -1.54 -4.96 -41.03
C ASP A 217 -3.04 -4.95 -40.66
N GLN A 218 -3.81 -5.82 -41.29
CA GLN A 218 -5.25 -5.92 -41.01
C GLN A 218 -5.46 -6.39 -39.59
N HIS A 219 -6.17 -5.58 -38.84
CA HIS A 219 -6.63 -5.96 -37.50
C HIS A 219 -7.82 -6.93 -37.61
N ASP A 220 -7.83 -7.89 -36.73
CA ASP A 220 -8.97 -8.80 -36.55
C ASP A 220 -10.04 -8.18 -35.61
N ALA A 221 -11.04 -8.97 -35.23
CA ALA A 221 -12.10 -8.53 -34.31
C ALA A 221 -11.56 -8.19 -32.89
N PHE A 222 -10.40 -8.71 -32.54
CA PHE A 222 -9.72 -8.45 -31.27
C PHE A 222 -8.71 -7.31 -31.37
N MET A 223 -8.74 -6.56 -32.48
CA MET A 223 -7.78 -5.49 -32.79
C MET A 223 -6.31 -5.96 -32.81
N GLN A 224 -6.07 -7.25 -33.08
CA GLN A 224 -4.74 -7.84 -33.19
C GLN A 224 -4.34 -8.00 -34.66
N THR A 225 -3.05 -7.85 -34.95
CA THR A 225 -2.46 -8.17 -36.26
C THR A 225 -1.74 -9.52 -36.21
N ALA A 226 -1.38 -10.07 -37.37
CA ALA A 226 -0.60 -11.30 -37.46
C ALA A 226 0.74 -11.20 -36.70
N LEU A 227 1.34 -9.99 -36.62
CA LEU A 227 2.58 -9.76 -35.88
C LEU A 227 2.39 -9.94 -34.36
N HIS A 228 1.24 -9.55 -33.80
CA HIS A 228 0.93 -9.76 -32.40
C HIS A 228 0.84 -11.26 -32.06
N TYR A 229 0.12 -12.04 -32.88
CA TYR A 229 0.02 -13.49 -32.70
C TYR A 229 1.36 -14.20 -32.80
N ALA A 230 2.18 -13.86 -33.82
CA ALA A 230 3.50 -14.43 -33.96
C ALA A 230 4.42 -14.09 -32.77
N ALA A 231 4.31 -12.87 -32.22
CA ALA A 231 5.06 -12.45 -31.04
C ALA A 231 4.55 -13.14 -29.78
N GLU A 232 3.24 -13.35 -29.63
CA GLU A 232 2.63 -14.01 -28.48
C GLU A 232 3.03 -15.48 -28.37
N GLN A 233 3.08 -16.19 -29.53
CA GLN A 233 3.42 -17.62 -29.57
C GLN A 233 4.93 -17.89 -29.67
N GLY A 234 5.74 -16.86 -29.80
CA GLY A 234 7.21 -17.03 -29.83
C GLY A 234 7.78 -17.41 -31.19
N HIS A 235 7.03 -17.24 -32.29
CA HIS A 235 7.41 -17.66 -33.62
C HIS A 235 8.36 -16.66 -34.32
N ALA A 236 9.64 -16.61 -33.89
CA ALA A 236 10.64 -15.68 -34.38
C ALA A 236 10.84 -15.73 -35.90
N GLY A 237 10.68 -16.89 -36.54
CA GLY A 237 10.73 -17.06 -37.99
C GLY A 237 9.61 -16.34 -38.73
N VAL A 238 8.39 -16.44 -38.19
CA VAL A 238 7.20 -15.75 -38.72
C VAL A 238 7.32 -14.24 -38.52
N VAL A 239 7.77 -13.80 -37.32
CA VAL A 239 8.03 -12.38 -37.06
C VAL A 239 8.98 -11.77 -38.09
N LYS A 240 10.10 -12.45 -38.42
CA LYS A 240 11.04 -11.99 -39.46
C LYS A 240 10.35 -11.85 -40.81
N LEU A 241 9.60 -12.86 -41.24
CA LEU A 241 8.89 -12.85 -42.51
C LEU A 241 7.87 -11.71 -42.62
N LEU A 242 7.10 -11.46 -41.58
CA LEU A 242 6.12 -10.37 -41.55
C LEU A 242 6.82 -9.00 -41.65
N ILE A 243 7.95 -8.82 -40.95
CA ILE A 243 8.77 -7.60 -41.04
C ILE A 243 9.37 -7.43 -42.46
N GLU A 244 9.92 -8.49 -43.04
CA GLU A 244 10.46 -8.49 -44.41
C GLU A 244 9.38 -8.17 -45.47
N ALA A 245 8.14 -8.59 -45.21
CA ALA A 245 6.98 -8.27 -46.02
C ALA A 245 6.46 -6.83 -45.81
N GLY A 246 7.10 -6.05 -44.94
CA GLY A 246 6.80 -4.63 -44.73
C GLY A 246 5.60 -4.37 -43.83
N CYS A 247 5.32 -5.22 -42.86
CA CYS A 247 4.30 -4.95 -41.85
C CYS A 247 4.65 -3.74 -40.96
N LYS A 248 3.64 -3.08 -40.42
CA LYS A 248 3.80 -2.01 -39.43
C LYS A 248 4.25 -2.61 -38.09
N VAL A 249 5.54 -2.44 -37.74
CA VAL A 249 6.15 -3.05 -36.55
C VAL A 249 5.50 -2.58 -35.25
N ASP A 250 5.12 -1.29 -35.18
CA ASP A 250 4.42 -0.69 -34.05
C ASP A 250 2.90 -0.57 -34.30
N ALA A 251 2.30 -1.61 -34.89
CA ALA A 251 0.84 -1.73 -34.91
C ALA A 251 0.34 -1.90 -33.48
N GLU A 252 -0.77 -1.24 -33.15
CA GLU A 252 -1.35 -1.25 -31.81
C GLU A 252 -2.60 -2.13 -31.76
N THR A 253 -2.77 -2.85 -30.66
CA THR A 253 -4.07 -3.46 -30.32
C THR A 253 -5.07 -2.42 -29.83
N GLY A 254 -6.29 -2.85 -29.49
CA GLY A 254 -7.30 -1.99 -28.87
C GLY A 254 -6.88 -1.31 -27.57
N ASP A 255 -5.86 -1.81 -26.90
CA ASP A 255 -5.30 -1.27 -25.65
C ASP A 255 -3.98 -0.51 -25.86
N GLY A 256 -3.57 -0.27 -27.09
CA GLY A 256 -2.30 0.36 -27.42
C GLY A 256 -1.07 -0.55 -27.24
N VAL A 257 -1.30 -1.86 -27.12
CA VAL A 257 -0.22 -2.85 -26.97
C VAL A 257 0.40 -3.15 -28.35
N THR A 258 1.73 -3.14 -28.46
CA THR A 258 2.45 -3.52 -29.68
C THR A 258 3.03 -4.93 -29.58
N ALA A 259 3.47 -5.50 -30.68
CA ALA A 259 4.16 -6.80 -30.70
C ALA A 259 5.41 -6.81 -29.79
N LEU A 260 6.09 -5.67 -29.62
CA LEU A 260 7.21 -5.52 -28.69
C LEU A 260 6.76 -5.72 -27.23
N HIS A 261 5.65 -5.12 -26.83
CA HIS A 261 5.09 -5.33 -25.48
C HIS A 261 4.77 -6.81 -25.25
N VAL A 262 4.10 -7.45 -26.21
CA VAL A 262 3.76 -8.88 -26.13
C VAL A 262 5.00 -9.74 -25.97
N ALA A 263 6.03 -9.52 -26.80
CA ALA A 263 7.29 -10.26 -26.74
C ALA A 263 8.01 -10.08 -25.40
N VAL A 264 7.95 -8.87 -24.81
CA VAL A 264 8.54 -8.58 -23.49
C VAL A 264 7.74 -9.28 -22.39
N ILE A 265 6.41 -9.23 -22.41
CA ILE A 265 5.54 -9.90 -21.41
C ILE A 265 5.79 -11.42 -21.39
N LYS A 266 6.01 -12.02 -22.57
CA LYS A 266 6.30 -13.46 -22.73
C LYS A 266 7.79 -13.82 -22.57
N ASN A 267 8.67 -12.84 -22.34
CA ASN A 267 10.12 -13.01 -22.19
C ASN A 267 10.82 -13.60 -23.43
N TYR A 268 10.35 -13.29 -24.64
CA TYR A 268 10.96 -13.76 -25.89
C TYR A 268 12.07 -12.81 -26.37
N ILE A 269 13.24 -12.92 -25.75
CA ILE A 269 14.40 -12.03 -26.00
C ILE A 269 14.77 -11.97 -27.47
N ASP A 270 14.70 -13.08 -28.21
CA ASP A 270 15.08 -13.11 -29.63
C ASP A 270 14.07 -12.34 -30.49
N ILE A 271 12.77 -12.39 -30.16
CA ILE A 271 11.76 -11.59 -30.85
C ILE A 271 11.95 -10.12 -30.54
N VAL A 272 12.21 -9.77 -29.25
CA VAL A 272 12.52 -8.39 -28.85
C VAL A 272 13.70 -7.85 -29.64
N LYS A 273 14.78 -8.64 -29.80
CA LYS A 273 15.95 -8.27 -30.65
C LYS A 273 15.56 -8.01 -32.10
N ILE A 274 14.71 -8.85 -32.68
CA ILE A 274 14.25 -8.73 -34.08
C ILE A 274 13.42 -7.46 -34.24
N LEU A 275 12.45 -7.22 -33.35
CA LEU A 275 11.55 -6.06 -33.40
C LEU A 275 12.31 -4.74 -33.23
N LEU A 276 13.24 -4.65 -32.28
CA LEU A 276 14.06 -3.44 -32.09
C LEU A 276 14.99 -3.18 -33.26
N LYS A 277 15.59 -4.24 -33.90
CA LYS A 277 16.37 -4.11 -35.14
C LYS A 277 15.52 -3.63 -36.31
N ALA A 278 14.24 -3.97 -36.32
CA ALA A 278 13.29 -3.51 -37.34
C ALA A 278 12.78 -2.08 -37.10
N GLY A 279 13.24 -1.42 -36.03
CA GLY A 279 12.92 -0.03 -35.73
C GLY A 279 11.69 0.15 -34.83
N SER A 280 11.26 -0.89 -34.11
CA SER A 280 10.20 -0.74 -33.12
C SER A 280 10.57 0.28 -32.04
N ASN A 281 9.61 1.11 -31.62
CA ASN A 281 9.83 2.12 -30.61
C ASN A 281 9.94 1.49 -29.21
N VAL A 282 11.15 1.48 -28.66
CA VAL A 282 11.44 0.93 -27.31
C VAL A 282 10.67 1.63 -26.18
N ASN A 283 10.22 2.87 -26.42
CA ASN A 283 9.46 3.69 -25.46
C ASN A 283 7.98 3.83 -25.85
N HIS A 284 7.47 2.95 -26.69
CA HIS A 284 6.05 2.96 -27.03
C HIS A 284 5.20 2.79 -25.78
N LYS A 285 4.12 3.55 -25.67
CA LYS A 285 3.23 3.54 -24.50
C LYS A 285 1.90 2.89 -24.86
N THR A 286 1.43 2.00 -24.03
CA THR A 286 0.04 1.54 -24.05
C THR A 286 -0.91 2.67 -23.62
N TYR A 287 -2.21 2.46 -23.71
CA TYR A 287 -3.19 3.45 -23.23
C TYR A 287 -3.08 3.70 -21.71
N ASP A 288 -2.61 2.72 -20.94
CA ASP A 288 -2.22 2.90 -19.52
C ASP A 288 -0.82 3.51 -19.36
N SER A 289 -0.27 4.08 -20.44
CA SER A 289 1.08 4.67 -20.47
C SER A 289 2.22 3.72 -20.09
N MET A 290 1.97 2.41 -20.07
CA MET A 290 2.98 1.39 -19.78
C MET A 290 3.93 1.25 -20.98
N THR A 291 5.24 1.25 -20.71
CA THR A 291 6.28 0.98 -21.72
C THR A 291 6.76 -0.48 -21.62
N PRO A 292 7.46 -1.01 -22.63
CA PRO A 292 8.10 -2.33 -22.54
C PRO A 292 8.98 -2.49 -21.30
N LEU A 293 9.66 -1.41 -20.85
CA LEU A 293 10.47 -1.45 -19.64
C LEU A 293 9.63 -1.67 -18.38
N HIS A 294 8.45 -1.07 -18.26
CA HIS A 294 7.54 -1.31 -17.15
C HIS A 294 7.12 -2.78 -17.06
N PHE A 295 6.77 -3.40 -18.20
CA PHE A 295 6.41 -4.82 -18.25
C PHE A 295 7.59 -5.73 -17.88
N ALA A 296 8.78 -5.50 -18.46
CA ALA A 296 9.98 -6.28 -18.12
C ALA A 296 10.31 -6.18 -16.63
N THR A 297 10.19 -4.99 -16.07
CA THR A 297 10.45 -4.71 -14.66
C THR A 297 9.41 -5.36 -13.75
N SER A 298 8.14 -5.27 -14.08
CA SER A 298 7.04 -5.89 -13.32
C SER A 298 7.19 -7.41 -13.21
N ARG A 299 7.76 -8.04 -14.24
CA ARG A 299 8.02 -9.49 -14.31
C ARG A 299 9.40 -9.89 -13.75
N GLY A 300 10.26 -8.94 -13.43
CA GLY A 300 11.61 -9.21 -12.91
C GLY A 300 12.59 -9.77 -13.97
N PHE A 301 12.35 -9.56 -15.26
CA PHE A 301 13.18 -10.07 -16.35
C PHE A 301 14.47 -9.24 -16.51
N LEU A 302 15.44 -9.46 -15.62
CA LEU A 302 16.66 -8.65 -15.55
C LEU A 302 17.38 -8.52 -16.90
N ASP A 303 17.53 -9.61 -17.65
CA ASP A 303 18.23 -9.58 -18.93
C ASP A 303 17.49 -8.75 -19.98
N LEU A 304 16.15 -8.81 -19.99
CA LEU A 304 15.34 -7.94 -20.83
C LEU A 304 15.43 -6.47 -20.38
N VAL A 305 15.39 -6.20 -19.08
CA VAL A 305 15.59 -4.84 -18.54
C VAL A 305 16.93 -4.28 -19.01
N LYS A 306 18.03 -5.04 -18.83
CA LYS A 306 19.36 -4.65 -19.32
C LYS A 306 19.36 -4.36 -20.83
N PHE A 307 18.72 -5.24 -21.58
CA PHE A 307 18.66 -5.14 -23.03
C PHE A 307 17.87 -3.90 -23.47
N LEU A 308 16.68 -3.67 -22.92
CA LEU A 308 15.85 -2.51 -23.25
C LEU A 308 16.54 -1.19 -22.88
N VAL A 309 17.16 -1.10 -21.70
CA VAL A 309 17.91 0.09 -21.27
C VAL A 309 19.09 0.37 -22.20
N SER A 310 19.84 -0.68 -22.61
CA SER A 310 20.95 -0.51 -23.55
C SER A 310 20.50 -0.05 -24.96
N HIS A 311 19.22 -0.21 -25.31
CA HIS A 311 18.60 0.27 -26.54
C HIS A 311 17.82 1.57 -26.37
N GLY A 312 18.01 2.30 -25.25
CA GLY A 312 17.45 3.63 -25.05
C GLY A 312 16.06 3.65 -24.42
N ALA A 313 15.68 2.60 -23.68
CA ALA A 313 14.47 2.66 -22.86
C ALA A 313 14.62 3.75 -21.79
N SER A 314 13.59 4.61 -21.64
CA SER A 314 13.57 5.69 -20.68
C SER A 314 13.35 5.15 -19.27
N LEU A 315 14.32 5.37 -18.37
CA LEU A 315 14.23 4.98 -16.96
C LEU A 315 13.14 5.76 -16.22
N GLU A 316 12.89 7.01 -16.65
CA GLU A 316 11.93 7.93 -16.02
C GLU A 316 10.58 7.97 -16.77
N ALA A 317 10.32 6.98 -17.63
CA ALA A 317 8.99 6.83 -18.21
C ALA A 317 7.97 6.59 -17.08
N ARG A 318 6.80 7.21 -17.21
CA ARG A 318 5.73 7.14 -16.21
C ARG A 318 4.51 6.46 -16.80
N ASP A 319 3.91 5.56 -16.04
CA ASP A 319 2.63 4.93 -16.37
C ASP A 319 1.44 5.86 -16.04
N ALA A 320 0.21 5.38 -16.13
CA ALA A 320 -1.01 6.15 -15.83
C ALA A 320 -1.09 6.61 -14.36
N ASN A 321 -0.42 5.90 -13.44
CA ASN A 321 -0.33 6.26 -12.04
C ASN A 321 0.96 7.05 -11.72
N GLU A 322 1.65 7.57 -12.74
CA GLU A 322 2.95 8.24 -12.65
C GLU A 322 4.08 7.40 -12.02
N ARG A 323 3.94 6.07 -11.98
CA ARG A 323 4.96 5.16 -11.45
C ARG A 323 6.07 4.96 -12.47
N THR A 324 7.32 4.95 -11.99
CA THR A 324 8.51 4.62 -12.79
C THR A 324 8.81 3.11 -12.74
N ALA A 325 9.68 2.64 -13.60
CA ALA A 325 10.17 1.26 -13.58
C ALA A 325 10.78 0.90 -12.20
N LEU A 326 11.54 1.81 -11.58
CA LEU A 326 12.11 1.58 -10.25
C LEU A 326 11.04 1.44 -9.16
N TYR A 327 9.97 2.23 -9.22
CA TYR A 327 8.84 2.10 -8.28
C TYR A 327 8.17 0.73 -8.41
N ILE A 328 7.94 0.29 -9.66
CA ILE A 328 7.35 -1.04 -9.92
C ILE A 328 8.28 -2.17 -9.45
N ALA A 329 9.61 -2.05 -9.68
CA ALA A 329 10.57 -3.04 -9.19
C ALA A 329 10.55 -3.16 -7.66
N ALA A 330 10.42 -2.05 -6.94
CA ALA A 330 10.30 -2.03 -5.49
C ALA A 330 9.01 -2.73 -5.02
N GLY A 331 7.88 -2.45 -5.69
CA GLY A 331 6.59 -3.07 -5.40
C GLY A 331 6.51 -4.57 -5.69
N ARG A 332 7.36 -5.06 -6.59
CA ARG A 332 7.44 -6.48 -6.94
C ARG A 332 8.62 -7.21 -6.27
N CYS A 333 9.36 -6.54 -5.42
CA CYS A 333 10.51 -7.09 -4.68
C CYS A 333 11.61 -7.68 -5.60
N HIS A 334 11.83 -7.10 -6.77
CA HIS A 334 12.85 -7.56 -7.72
C HIS A 334 14.22 -6.94 -7.42
N GLU A 335 14.98 -7.54 -6.51
CA GLU A 335 16.26 -7.04 -6.01
C GLU A 335 17.26 -6.72 -7.12
N ASP A 336 17.52 -7.67 -8.02
CA ASP A 336 18.52 -7.51 -9.08
C ASP A 336 18.13 -6.41 -10.07
N VAL A 337 16.83 -6.26 -10.33
CA VAL A 337 16.29 -5.20 -11.20
C VAL A 337 16.45 -3.84 -10.51
N ILE A 338 16.16 -3.73 -9.23
CA ILE A 338 16.38 -2.49 -8.44
C ILE A 338 17.85 -2.08 -8.50
N LYS A 339 18.77 -3.02 -8.21
CA LYS A 339 20.22 -2.78 -8.28
C LYS A 339 20.64 -2.27 -9.67
N TYR A 340 20.14 -2.92 -10.70
CA TYR A 340 20.49 -2.53 -12.07
C TYR A 340 19.93 -1.15 -12.43
N LEU A 341 18.65 -0.88 -12.17
CA LEU A 341 18.03 0.41 -12.49
C LEU A 341 18.71 1.58 -11.76
N ILE A 342 19.05 1.40 -10.47
CA ILE A 342 19.82 2.39 -9.70
C ILE A 342 21.18 2.65 -10.33
N ASN A 343 21.93 1.58 -10.67
CA ASN A 343 23.23 1.70 -11.31
C ASN A 343 23.16 2.32 -12.71
N ALA A 344 22.04 2.14 -13.42
CA ALA A 344 21.77 2.77 -14.69
C ALA A 344 21.39 4.26 -14.59
N GLY A 345 21.22 4.79 -13.34
CA GLY A 345 20.94 6.19 -13.08
C GLY A 345 19.45 6.53 -12.91
N ALA A 346 18.61 5.56 -12.60
CA ALA A 346 17.21 5.82 -12.28
C ALA A 346 17.08 6.71 -11.03
N ASN A 347 16.13 7.66 -11.06
CA ASN A 347 15.88 8.54 -9.93
C ASN A 347 15.20 7.79 -8.78
N VAL A 348 15.93 7.59 -7.68
CA VAL A 348 15.45 6.87 -6.49
C VAL A 348 14.35 7.60 -5.71
N ASN A 349 14.15 8.89 -6.00
CA ASN A 349 13.19 9.76 -5.32
C ASN A 349 12.02 10.17 -6.23
N SER A 350 11.78 9.46 -7.32
CA SER A 350 10.61 9.70 -8.19
C SER A 350 9.33 9.40 -7.42
N GLU A 351 8.41 10.36 -7.40
CA GLU A 351 7.10 10.24 -6.75
C GLU A 351 6.05 9.79 -7.77
N GLU A 352 5.13 8.92 -7.34
CA GLU A 352 3.94 8.54 -8.09
C GLU A 352 2.80 9.56 -7.82
N ILE A 353 1.60 9.31 -8.36
CA ILE A 353 0.47 10.27 -8.34
C ILE A 353 0.05 10.73 -6.93
N HIS A 354 0.26 9.92 -5.89
CA HIS A 354 -0.03 10.25 -4.48
C HIS A 354 1.20 10.76 -3.72
N GLY A 355 2.33 10.97 -4.40
CA GLY A 355 3.57 11.45 -3.82
C GLY A 355 4.41 10.38 -3.12
N TYR A 356 4.11 9.10 -3.29
CA TYR A 356 4.91 8.02 -2.71
C TYR A 356 6.11 7.68 -3.59
N THR A 357 7.23 7.32 -2.92
CA THR A 357 8.50 6.99 -3.56
C THR A 357 8.72 5.46 -3.63
N PRO A 358 9.69 4.96 -4.43
CA PRO A 358 10.08 3.55 -4.40
C PRO A 358 10.44 3.03 -3.00
N LEU A 359 10.99 3.90 -2.12
CA LEU A 359 11.28 3.56 -0.74
C LEU A 359 10.00 3.28 0.06
N CYS A 360 8.95 4.07 -0.13
CA CYS A 360 7.65 3.84 0.52
C CYS A 360 7.09 2.48 0.15
N GLU A 361 7.13 2.17 -1.14
CA GLU A 361 6.65 0.90 -1.67
C GLU A 361 7.45 -0.29 -1.11
N ALA A 362 8.79 -0.22 -1.09
CA ALA A 362 9.64 -1.26 -0.54
C ALA A 362 9.36 -1.53 0.96
N VAL A 363 9.06 -0.48 1.74
CA VAL A 363 8.66 -0.61 3.15
C VAL A 363 7.30 -1.32 3.26
N TRP A 364 6.32 -0.95 2.45
CA TRP A 364 4.99 -1.58 2.48
C TRP A 364 5.02 -3.04 2.06
N GLN A 365 5.86 -3.38 1.09
CA GLN A 365 6.04 -4.77 0.64
C GLN A 365 6.92 -5.62 1.59
N LYS A 366 7.36 -5.06 2.72
CA LYS A 366 8.22 -5.74 3.71
C LYS A 366 9.52 -6.27 3.08
N PHE A 367 10.16 -5.45 2.29
CA PHE A 367 11.34 -5.82 1.50
C PHE A 367 12.62 -5.14 2.03
N PRO A 368 13.28 -5.66 3.11
CA PRO A 368 14.41 -5.00 3.76
C PRO A 368 15.61 -4.81 2.83
N VAL A 369 15.91 -5.77 1.96
CA VAL A 369 17.03 -5.66 1.01
C VAL A 369 16.81 -4.51 0.04
N GLY A 370 15.59 -4.35 -0.49
CA GLY A 370 15.24 -3.22 -1.37
C GLY A 370 15.30 -1.89 -0.64
N VAL A 371 14.83 -1.84 0.61
CA VAL A 371 14.93 -0.65 1.48
C VAL A 371 16.39 -0.26 1.67
N GLU A 372 17.27 -1.20 2.01
CA GLU A 372 18.70 -0.95 2.20
C GLU A 372 19.35 -0.39 0.93
N GLN A 373 19.10 -1.01 -0.22
CA GLN A 373 19.65 -0.57 -1.50
C GLN A 373 19.20 0.84 -1.88
N LEU A 374 17.92 1.15 -1.70
CA LEU A 374 17.37 2.47 -1.98
C LEU A 374 17.99 3.52 -1.04
N LEU A 375 18.10 3.23 0.26
CA LEU A 375 18.71 4.13 1.24
C LEU A 375 20.19 4.37 0.95
N LEU A 376 20.96 3.32 0.63
CA LEU A 376 22.37 3.42 0.21
C LEU A 376 22.54 4.30 -1.04
N SER A 377 21.55 4.31 -1.90
CA SER A 377 21.54 5.09 -3.16
C SER A 377 20.98 6.50 -3.01
N GLY A 378 20.71 6.95 -1.76
CA GLY A 378 20.27 8.31 -1.46
C GLY A 378 18.76 8.53 -1.51
N ALA A 379 17.97 7.49 -1.30
CA ALA A 379 16.54 7.66 -1.13
C ALA A 379 16.23 8.50 0.12
N ARG A 380 15.36 9.49 -0.02
CA ARG A 380 14.98 10.40 1.05
C ARG A 380 13.90 9.83 1.92
N ILE A 381 14.09 9.89 3.23
CA ILE A 381 13.04 9.55 4.20
C ILE A 381 12.26 10.83 4.48
N THR A 382 11.07 10.96 3.89
CA THR A 382 10.20 12.13 4.09
C THR A 382 9.33 11.94 5.34
N HIS A 383 9.10 13.03 6.06
CA HIS A 383 8.29 13.00 7.29
C HIS A 383 6.81 12.72 7.01
N SER A 384 6.32 13.17 5.85
CA SER A 384 4.93 12.99 5.42
C SER A 384 4.52 11.52 5.28
N HIS A 385 5.43 10.66 4.85
CA HIS A 385 5.13 9.25 4.59
C HIS A 385 5.12 8.34 5.82
N ARG A 386 5.60 8.84 6.97
CA ARG A 386 5.60 8.13 8.26
C ARG A 386 6.11 6.69 8.18
N LEU A 387 7.16 6.46 7.37
CA LEU A 387 7.68 5.13 7.06
C LEU A 387 8.06 4.34 8.30
N LEU A 388 8.64 5.01 9.31
CA LEU A 388 9.01 4.36 10.57
C LEU A 388 7.78 3.85 11.33
N HIS A 389 6.69 4.62 11.38
CA HIS A 389 5.44 4.17 12.00
C HIS A 389 4.84 2.97 11.24
N ASN A 390 4.85 3.03 9.90
CA ASN A 390 4.35 1.94 9.07
C ASN A 390 5.15 0.65 9.29
N ALA A 391 6.49 0.73 9.35
CA ALA A 391 7.35 -0.40 9.64
C ALA A 391 7.05 -1.03 11.02
N ILE A 392 6.76 -0.19 12.03
CA ILE A 392 6.38 -0.66 13.37
C ILE A 392 5.00 -1.33 13.35
N ILE A 393 4.00 -0.74 12.70
CA ILE A 393 2.67 -1.35 12.55
C ILE A 393 2.77 -2.74 11.92
N GLN A 394 3.61 -2.88 10.91
CA GLN A 394 3.81 -4.14 10.20
C GLN A 394 4.81 -5.10 10.87
N ARG A 395 5.32 -4.76 12.06
CA ARG A 395 6.27 -5.57 12.87
C ARG A 395 7.59 -5.90 12.13
N GLN A 396 8.10 -4.97 11.34
CA GLN A 396 9.30 -5.15 10.51
C GLN A 396 10.55 -4.63 11.23
N VAL A 397 11.12 -5.44 12.10
CA VAL A 397 12.25 -5.06 12.97
C VAL A 397 13.46 -4.61 12.15
N GLU A 398 13.84 -5.34 11.11
CA GLU A 398 14.98 -5.02 10.25
C GLU A 398 14.81 -3.66 9.54
N ILE A 399 13.60 -3.39 9.03
CA ILE A 399 13.32 -2.11 8.35
C ILE A 399 13.33 -0.96 9.36
N VAL A 400 12.86 -1.18 10.60
CA VAL A 400 12.97 -0.18 11.67
C VAL A 400 14.43 0.15 11.95
N GLU A 401 15.31 -0.86 12.02
CA GLU A 401 16.75 -0.65 12.21
C GLU A 401 17.38 0.13 11.06
N LEU A 402 17.04 -0.22 9.81
CA LEU A 402 17.53 0.48 8.62
C LEU A 402 17.05 1.94 8.61
N LEU A 403 15.75 2.18 8.72
CA LEU A 403 15.19 3.53 8.69
C LEU A 403 15.79 4.42 9.79
N THR A 404 15.95 3.88 11.01
CA THR A 404 16.57 4.63 12.11
C THR A 404 18.06 4.89 11.90
N ALA A 405 18.79 3.96 11.26
CA ALA A 405 20.20 4.14 10.91
C ALA A 405 20.41 5.24 9.88
N TYR A 406 19.45 5.41 8.96
CA TYR A 406 19.49 6.43 7.91
C TYR A 406 18.74 7.72 8.26
N GLY A 407 18.45 7.95 9.55
CA GLY A 407 17.96 9.23 10.06
C GLY A 407 16.45 9.45 9.94
N ALA A 408 15.65 8.39 9.94
CA ALA A 408 14.21 8.54 10.09
C ALA A 408 13.87 9.32 11.36
N GLY A 409 12.84 10.15 11.29
CA GLY A 409 12.40 10.99 12.42
C GLY A 409 11.86 10.15 13.59
N ILE A 410 12.77 9.80 14.52
CA ILE A 410 12.52 8.85 15.61
C ILE A 410 11.55 9.36 16.69
N ASN A 411 11.29 10.68 16.72
CA ASN A 411 10.42 11.33 17.71
C ASN A 411 9.21 12.04 17.06
N LEU A 412 8.90 11.73 15.83
CA LEU A 412 7.77 12.33 15.12
C LEU A 412 6.44 11.71 15.58
N TYR A 413 5.42 12.54 15.64
CA TYR A 413 4.06 12.08 15.97
C TYR A 413 3.31 11.59 14.72
N ASN A 414 2.54 10.54 14.88
CA ASN A 414 1.54 10.11 13.91
C ASN A 414 0.19 10.84 14.14
N ASP A 415 -0.83 10.51 13.34
CA ASP A 415 -2.16 11.12 13.44
C ASP A 415 -2.87 10.81 14.77
N ASN A 416 -2.52 9.70 15.42
CA ASN A 416 -3.03 9.32 16.73
C ASN A 416 -2.26 9.98 17.88
N GLY A 417 -1.32 10.88 17.57
CA GLY A 417 -0.47 11.54 18.55
C GLY A 417 0.58 10.64 19.19
N ASP A 418 0.88 9.47 18.61
CA ASP A 418 1.92 8.57 19.11
C ASP A 418 3.24 8.82 18.39
N THR A 419 4.35 8.85 19.15
CA THR A 419 5.70 8.69 18.60
C THR A 419 5.95 7.24 18.22
N PRO A 420 6.99 6.92 17.41
CA PRO A 420 7.37 5.53 17.13
C PRO A 420 7.52 4.67 18.40
N LEU A 421 8.08 5.24 19.46
CA LEU A 421 8.26 4.55 20.74
C LEU A 421 6.93 4.26 21.44
N LEU A 422 6.01 5.22 21.48
CA LEU A 422 4.67 5.03 22.03
C LEU A 422 3.87 3.99 21.23
N LEU A 423 4.01 4.04 19.91
CA LEU A 423 3.37 3.06 19.01
C LEU A 423 3.92 1.64 19.23
N ALA A 424 5.24 1.48 19.40
CA ALA A 424 5.85 0.19 19.74
C ALA A 424 5.32 -0.38 21.07
N ALA A 425 5.15 0.48 22.09
CA ALA A 425 4.54 0.10 23.35
C ALA A 425 3.07 -0.32 23.18
N ARG A 426 2.28 0.43 22.42
CA ARG A 426 0.87 0.15 22.12
C ARG A 426 0.66 -1.18 21.41
N LEU A 427 1.60 -1.55 20.52
CA LEU A 427 1.57 -2.80 19.76
C LEU A 427 2.30 -3.95 20.46
N SER A 428 2.69 -3.78 21.70
CA SER A 428 3.42 -4.78 22.51
C SER A 428 4.66 -5.32 21.76
N GLN A 429 5.53 -4.41 21.32
CA GLN A 429 6.78 -4.74 20.61
C GLN A 429 8.01 -4.30 21.42
N PRO A 430 8.41 -5.03 22.47
CA PRO A 430 9.51 -4.64 23.34
C PRO A 430 10.86 -4.56 22.59
N GLU A 431 11.09 -5.46 21.61
CA GLU A 431 12.32 -5.45 20.80
C GLU A 431 12.46 -4.14 19.99
N VAL A 432 11.39 -3.74 19.31
CA VAL A 432 11.36 -2.47 18.56
C VAL A 432 11.58 -1.29 19.49
N ALA A 433 10.94 -1.28 20.67
CA ALA A 433 11.13 -0.23 21.66
C ALA A 433 12.58 -0.12 22.13
N LYS A 434 13.26 -1.26 22.35
CA LYS A 434 14.71 -1.29 22.70
C LYS A 434 15.57 -0.72 21.58
N ILE A 435 15.27 -1.04 20.33
CA ILE A 435 16.00 -0.50 19.17
C ILE A 435 15.83 1.02 19.13
N LEU A 436 14.58 1.51 19.23
CA LEU A 436 14.30 2.94 19.21
C LEU A 436 15.00 3.68 20.34
N LEU A 437 14.98 3.15 21.56
CA LEU A 437 15.66 3.74 22.71
C LEU A 437 17.19 3.78 22.51
N ARG A 438 17.79 2.68 22.02
CA ARG A 438 19.24 2.64 21.68
C ARG A 438 19.60 3.66 20.59
N LYS A 439 18.69 3.95 19.66
CA LYS A 439 18.88 4.94 18.60
C LYS A 439 18.54 6.37 19.03
N GLY A 440 18.20 6.61 20.31
CA GLY A 440 17.99 7.94 20.88
C GLY A 440 16.54 8.42 20.89
N ALA A 441 15.57 7.53 20.85
CA ALA A 441 14.19 7.92 21.08
C ALA A 441 14.03 8.52 22.48
N ASN A 442 13.27 9.61 22.57
CA ASN A 442 13.02 10.26 23.85
C ASN A 442 11.88 9.53 24.60
N ALA A 443 12.24 8.84 25.68
CA ALA A 443 11.31 8.08 26.49
C ALA A 443 10.24 8.94 27.20
N ASN A 444 10.49 10.24 27.37
CA ASN A 444 9.61 11.16 28.09
C ASN A 444 8.59 11.89 27.19
N LEU A 445 8.60 11.63 25.89
CA LEU A 445 7.55 12.17 25.03
C LEU A 445 6.22 11.46 25.33
N CYS A 446 5.19 12.28 25.48
CA CYS A 446 3.83 11.83 25.73
C CYS A 446 3.03 11.86 24.43
N ASN A 447 1.99 11.05 24.35
CA ASN A 447 1.01 11.15 23.28
C ASN A 447 0.42 12.57 23.23
N SER A 448 0.41 13.20 22.07
CA SER A 448 0.01 14.60 21.91
C SER A 448 -1.48 14.85 22.19
N ILE A 449 -2.32 13.80 22.17
CA ILE A 449 -3.77 13.91 22.36
C ILE A 449 -4.16 13.58 23.81
N THR A 450 -3.54 12.53 24.39
CA THR A 450 -3.94 12.01 25.72
C THR A 450 -2.99 12.41 26.84
N GLY A 451 -1.79 12.92 26.50
CA GLY A 451 -0.73 13.18 27.47
C GLY A 451 -0.13 11.91 28.10
N ALA A 452 -0.53 10.74 27.66
CA ALA A 452 -0.03 9.47 28.18
C ALA A 452 1.42 9.24 27.72
N ASN A 453 2.33 8.93 28.66
CA ASN A 453 3.67 8.50 28.33
C ASN A 453 3.72 7.00 28.00
N MET A 454 4.91 6.51 27.65
CA MET A 454 5.13 5.12 27.28
C MET A 454 4.65 4.11 28.34
N LEU A 455 4.84 4.40 29.63
CA LEU A 455 4.42 3.51 30.73
C LEU A 455 2.90 3.39 30.83
N HIS A 456 2.18 4.49 30.65
CA HIS A 456 0.70 4.47 30.62
C HIS A 456 0.19 3.54 29.53
N ILE A 457 0.76 3.67 28.31
CA ILE A 457 0.38 2.88 27.15
C ILE A 457 0.78 1.41 27.33
N ALA A 458 1.98 1.14 27.86
CA ALA A 458 2.45 -0.23 28.11
C ALA A 458 1.57 -0.95 29.13
N VAL A 459 1.13 -0.26 30.18
CA VAL A 459 0.17 -0.81 31.16
C VAL A 459 -1.15 -1.19 30.49
N GLU A 460 -1.65 -0.39 29.59
CA GLU A 460 -2.91 -0.68 28.87
C GLU A 460 -2.79 -1.87 27.93
N SER A 461 -1.77 -1.84 27.07
CA SER A 461 -1.66 -2.74 25.92
C SER A 461 -0.97 -4.07 26.23
N MET A 462 0.00 -4.10 27.15
CA MET A 462 0.74 -5.32 27.42
C MET A 462 -0.02 -6.25 28.37
N ALA A 463 -0.30 -7.46 27.91
CA ALA A 463 -0.91 -8.50 28.71
C ALA A 463 0.14 -9.42 29.37
N ASN A 464 1.30 -9.61 28.73
CA ASN A 464 2.38 -10.46 29.20
C ASN A 464 3.21 -9.71 30.27
N PRO A 465 3.29 -10.24 31.51
CA PRO A 465 4.07 -9.65 32.58
C PRO A 465 5.57 -9.57 32.28
N ASP A 466 6.13 -10.57 31.64
CA ASP A 466 7.56 -10.65 31.37
C ASP A 466 8.00 -9.61 30.34
N GLU A 467 7.20 -9.43 29.29
CA GLU A 467 7.42 -8.38 28.26
C GLU A 467 7.33 -6.98 28.86
N PHE A 468 6.37 -6.77 29.78
CA PHE A 468 6.25 -5.50 30.49
C PHE A 468 7.46 -5.22 31.38
N GLU A 469 7.97 -6.24 32.12
CA GLU A 469 9.16 -6.10 32.97
C GLU A 469 10.41 -5.79 32.12
N GLU A 470 10.58 -6.50 31.01
CA GLU A 470 11.70 -6.30 30.08
C GLU A 470 11.69 -4.88 29.49
N LEU A 471 10.50 -4.41 29.06
CA LEU A 471 10.35 -3.05 28.57
C LEU A 471 10.63 -2.03 29.67
N LEU A 472 10.08 -2.23 30.87
CA LEU A 472 10.24 -1.33 32.02
C LEU A 472 11.72 -1.17 32.37
N GLN A 473 12.48 -2.26 32.44
CA GLN A 473 13.93 -2.22 32.72
C GLN A 473 14.67 -1.39 31.67
N CYS A 474 14.36 -1.62 30.39
CA CYS A 474 14.99 -0.87 29.29
C CYS A 474 14.69 0.64 29.37
N VAL A 475 13.42 1.00 29.65
CA VAL A 475 13.01 2.42 29.68
C VAL A 475 13.56 3.16 30.91
N ILE A 476 13.71 2.49 32.04
CA ILE A 476 14.30 3.05 33.26
C ILE A 476 15.76 3.47 33.01
N ASP A 477 16.51 2.68 32.23
CA ASP A 477 17.88 3.04 31.86
C ASP A 477 17.97 4.33 31.02
N HIS A 478 16.88 4.69 30.34
CA HIS A 478 16.75 5.91 29.54
C HIS A 478 16.08 7.08 30.29
N LYS A 479 16.02 7.00 31.63
CA LYS A 479 15.56 8.07 32.55
C LYS A 479 14.12 8.52 32.30
N ILE A 480 13.21 7.55 32.11
CA ILE A 480 11.80 7.87 32.01
C ILE A 480 11.27 8.46 33.33
N ASP A 481 10.38 9.44 33.22
CA ASP A 481 9.61 9.90 34.38
C ASP A 481 8.48 8.90 34.68
N MET A 482 8.67 8.13 35.76
CA MET A 482 7.71 7.13 36.21
C MET A 482 6.44 7.74 36.82
N ASN A 483 6.49 9.02 37.17
CA ASN A 483 5.42 9.73 37.87
C ASN A 483 4.74 10.77 36.98
N ALA A 484 5.08 10.79 35.69
CA ALA A 484 4.38 11.66 34.74
C ALA A 484 2.87 11.39 34.78
N THR A 485 2.10 12.47 34.72
CA THR A 485 0.63 12.42 34.70
C THR A 485 0.11 12.60 33.28
N ALA A 486 -0.87 11.81 32.87
CA ALA A 486 -1.61 12.01 31.64
C ALA A 486 -2.57 13.22 31.76
N LEU A 487 -3.23 13.64 30.68
CA LEU A 487 -4.22 14.72 30.71
C LEU A 487 -5.43 14.40 31.63
N THR A 488 -5.65 13.13 31.90
CA THR A 488 -6.65 12.64 32.85
C THR A 488 -6.22 12.76 34.31
N GLY A 489 -4.98 13.21 34.58
CA GLY A 489 -4.40 13.35 35.91
C GLY A 489 -3.91 12.04 36.53
N ASP A 490 -3.99 10.91 35.84
CA ASP A 490 -3.50 9.63 36.35
C ASP A 490 -2.03 9.40 35.97
N THR A 491 -1.35 8.67 36.86
CA THR A 491 -0.01 8.12 36.60
C THR A 491 -0.12 6.69 36.03
N ALA A 492 0.98 6.15 35.48
CA ALA A 492 1.00 4.76 35.05
C ALA A 492 0.63 3.76 36.17
N LEU A 493 1.01 4.06 37.43
CA LEU A 493 0.62 3.27 38.61
C LEU A 493 -0.90 3.36 38.86
N ASN A 494 -1.49 4.58 38.85
CA ASN A 494 -2.94 4.72 38.98
C ASN A 494 -3.68 3.92 37.91
N ARG A 495 -3.23 4.00 36.67
CA ARG A 495 -3.81 3.29 35.54
C ARG A 495 -3.69 1.77 35.70
N ALA A 496 -2.55 1.25 36.17
CA ALA A 496 -2.37 -0.17 36.47
C ALA A 496 -3.35 -0.66 37.53
N LEU A 497 -3.54 0.15 38.59
CA LEU A 497 -4.49 -0.15 39.63
C LEU A 497 -5.94 -0.13 39.13
N LEU A 498 -6.33 0.85 38.32
CA LEU A 498 -7.67 0.97 37.75
C LEU A 498 -8.00 -0.14 36.75
N LEU A 499 -7.04 -0.55 35.92
CA LEU A 499 -7.20 -1.59 34.90
C LEU A 499 -7.02 -3.03 35.43
N HIS A 500 -6.85 -3.22 36.73
CA HIS A 500 -6.64 -4.54 37.34
C HIS A 500 -5.35 -5.25 36.85
N LYS A 501 -4.33 -4.49 36.48
CA LYS A 501 -3.01 -4.99 36.07
C LYS A 501 -2.09 -5.10 37.29
N ASP A 502 -2.38 -6.02 38.19
CA ASP A 502 -1.70 -6.13 39.50
C ASP A 502 -0.21 -6.35 39.37
N HIS A 503 0.21 -7.16 38.40
CA HIS A 503 1.63 -7.41 38.13
C HIS A 503 2.37 -6.12 37.71
N ALA A 504 1.79 -5.35 36.79
CA ALA A 504 2.37 -4.08 36.38
C ALA A 504 2.43 -3.08 37.55
N ALA A 505 1.39 -3.02 38.41
CA ALA A 505 1.41 -2.17 39.58
C ALA A 505 2.54 -2.57 40.54
N VAL A 506 2.73 -3.87 40.80
CA VAL A 506 3.81 -4.39 41.63
C VAL A 506 5.17 -4.01 41.08
N LEU A 507 5.38 -4.18 39.76
CA LEU A 507 6.65 -3.82 39.11
C LEU A 507 6.91 -2.31 39.19
N LEU A 508 5.91 -1.49 38.86
CA LEU A 508 6.06 -0.03 38.96
C LEU A 508 6.44 0.42 40.38
N ILE A 509 5.81 -0.13 41.40
CA ILE A 509 6.15 0.16 42.82
C ILE A 509 7.58 -0.30 43.11
N ARG A 510 7.99 -1.50 42.68
CA ARG A 510 9.35 -2.02 42.91
C ARG A 510 10.42 -1.12 42.29
N TYR A 511 10.18 -0.67 41.07
CA TYR A 511 11.13 0.17 40.34
C TYR A 511 11.09 1.66 40.74
N GLY A 512 10.18 2.07 41.64
CA GLY A 512 10.25 3.38 42.29
C GLY A 512 9.18 4.38 41.89
N ALA A 513 8.08 3.95 41.31
CA ALA A 513 6.93 4.83 41.13
C ALA A 513 6.50 5.40 42.48
N ASP A 514 6.19 6.69 42.53
CA ASP A 514 5.68 7.34 43.74
C ASP A 514 4.22 6.89 43.99
N VAL A 515 4.05 6.21 45.08
CA VAL A 515 2.73 5.67 45.50
C VAL A 515 1.77 6.76 45.94
N ASN A 516 2.26 8.00 46.18
CA ASN A 516 1.44 9.12 46.67
C ASN A 516 1.02 10.08 45.55
N THR A 517 1.64 9.99 44.39
CA THR A 517 1.26 10.81 43.24
C THR A 517 -0.05 10.28 42.67
N CYS A 518 -1.10 11.04 42.86
CA CYS A 518 -2.42 10.77 42.31
C CYS A 518 -3.13 12.09 42.11
N ASP A 519 -3.29 12.49 40.85
CA ASP A 519 -3.97 13.75 40.49
C ASP A 519 -5.46 13.56 40.17
N LEU A 520 -5.99 12.37 40.48
CA LEU A 520 -7.41 12.05 40.38
C LEU A 520 -8.28 12.79 41.44
N HIS A 521 -7.85 14.01 41.78
CA HIS A 521 -8.47 14.84 42.80
C HIS A 521 -9.95 15.11 42.57
N SER A 522 -10.38 15.08 41.29
CA SER A 522 -11.80 15.20 40.93
C SER A 522 -12.68 14.05 41.44
N CYS A 523 -12.07 12.88 41.75
CA CYS A 523 -12.77 11.68 42.20
C CYS A 523 -12.53 11.34 43.67
N GLY A 524 -11.62 12.03 44.35
CA GLY A 524 -11.26 11.76 45.78
C GLY A 524 -10.68 10.36 45.99
N LEU A 525 -10.06 9.78 44.98
CA LEU A 525 -9.49 8.44 44.99
C LEU A 525 -7.97 8.50 45.01
N ASP A 526 -7.37 8.00 46.07
CA ASP A 526 -5.93 7.71 46.13
C ASP A 526 -5.64 6.24 45.78
N ASN A 527 -4.38 5.91 45.59
CA ASN A 527 -3.95 4.55 45.23
C ASN A 527 -4.37 3.48 46.22
N LEU A 528 -4.37 3.84 47.50
CA LEU A 528 -4.77 2.93 48.56
C LEU A 528 -6.30 2.68 48.56
N SER A 529 -7.08 3.73 48.31
CA SER A 529 -8.53 3.63 48.14
C SER A 529 -8.90 2.75 46.94
N ILE A 530 -8.20 2.88 45.84
CA ILE A 530 -8.40 2.03 44.65
C ILE A 530 -8.11 0.56 45.00
N ALA A 531 -6.94 0.26 45.60
CA ALA A 531 -6.57 -1.09 46.01
C ALA A 531 -7.58 -1.68 47.03
N SER A 532 -8.06 -0.87 47.95
CA SER A 532 -9.07 -1.27 48.94
C SER A 532 -10.42 -1.62 48.28
N ARG A 533 -10.93 -0.79 47.39
CA ARG A 533 -12.18 -1.06 46.64
C ARG A 533 -12.10 -2.35 45.83
N ARG A 534 -10.93 -2.68 45.33
CA ARG A 534 -10.63 -3.91 44.58
C ARG A 534 -10.51 -5.15 45.49
N ARG A 535 -10.58 -5.00 46.79
CA ARG A 535 -10.36 -6.08 47.76
C ARG A 535 -9.00 -6.77 47.66
N SER A 536 -7.97 -6.08 47.18
CA SER A 536 -6.60 -6.58 47.09
C SER A 536 -5.80 -6.18 48.33
N CYS A 537 -5.80 -7.07 49.33
CA CYS A 537 -5.03 -6.83 50.57
C CYS A 537 -3.53 -6.83 50.30
N SER A 538 -3.04 -7.63 49.34
CA SER A 538 -1.63 -7.71 48.96
C SER A 538 -1.12 -6.37 48.38
N LEU A 539 -1.85 -5.79 47.42
CA LEU A 539 -1.50 -4.48 46.86
C LEU A 539 -1.59 -3.37 47.90
N ALA A 540 -2.66 -3.37 48.73
CA ALA A 540 -2.79 -2.40 49.79
C ALA A 540 -1.62 -2.48 50.80
N SER A 541 -1.22 -3.69 51.18
CA SER A 541 -0.04 -3.93 52.04
C SER A 541 1.23 -3.41 51.37
N MET A 542 1.40 -3.66 50.07
CA MET A 542 2.57 -3.21 49.32
C MET A 542 2.63 -1.68 49.22
N LEU A 543 1.53 -1.00 48.94
CA LEU A 543 1.43 0.45 48.93
C LEU A 543 1.83 1.06 50.27
N LEU A 544 1.32 0.51 51.39
CA LEU A 544 1.70 0.95 52.74
C LEU A 544 3.19 0.76 53.00
N LYS A 545 3.73 -0.40 52.69
CA LYS A 545 5.17 -0.72 52.85
C LYS A 545 6.06 0.10 51.93
N ALA A 546 5.55 0.58 50.78
CA ALA A 546 6.23 1.49 49.88
C ALA A 546 6.21 2.95 50.36
N GLY A 547 5.40 3.29 51.38
CA GLY A 547 5.33 4.59 51.99
C GLY A 547 4.15 5.44 51.57
N HIS A 548 3.04 4.82 51.21
CA HIS A 548 1.81 5.56 50.99
C HIS A 548 1.38 6.30 52.28
N TYR A 549 0.98 7.56 52.15
CA TYR A 549 0.47 8.34 53.29
C TYR A 549 -0.88 7.81 53.68
N VAL A 550 -1.03 7.61 54.98
CA VAL A 550 -2.31 7.17 55.56
C VAL A 550 -2.87 8.28 56.42
N THR A 551 -4.07 8.72 56.12
CA THR A 551 -4.85 9.54 57.04
C THR A 551 -5.46 8.60 58.08
N VAL A 552 -5.06 8.74 59.35
CA VAL A 552 -5.64 7.94 60.42
C VAL A 552 -7.13 8.30 60.51
N PRO A 553 -8.07 7.31 60.44
CA PRO A 553 -9.48 7.61 60.58
C PRO A 553 -9.75 8.30 61.90
N ASP A 554 -10.58 9.35 61.88
CA ASP A 554 -10.99 10.07 63.07
C ASP A 554 -11.50 9.10 64.15
N GLN A 555 -11.32 9.46 65.43
CA GLN A 555 -11.71 8.62 66.59
C GLN A 555 -13.20 8.25 66.63
N GLY A 556 -14.06 8.86 65.80
CA GLY A 556 -15.49 8.57 65.65
C GLY A 556 -15.86 7.73 64.44
N ALA A 557 -14.90 7.29 63.57
CA ALA A 557 -15.23 6.51 62.37
C ALA A 557 -15.76 5.11 62.77
N THR A 558 -16.87 4.69 62.19
CA THR A 558 -17.44 3.35 62.40
C THR A 558 -16.47 2.28 61.88
N VAL A 559 -16.20 1.25 62.71
CA VAL A 559 -15.34 0.14 62.35
C VAL A 559 -15.96 -0.63 61.16
N PRO A 560 -15.25 -0.80 60.07
CA PRO A 560 -15.76 -1.56 58.91
C PRO A 560 -16.09 -3.02 59.28
N LYS A 561 -16.93 -3.67 58.46
CA LYS A 561 -17.32 -5.07 58.71
C LYS A 561 -16.12 -6.00 58.72
N PRO A 562 -15.99 -6.94 59.71
CA PRO A 562 -14.94 -7.95 59.73
C PRO A 562 -14.89 -8.75 58.42
N GLY A 563 -13.67 -9.06 57.94
CA GLY A 563 -13.46 -9.79 56.69
C GLY A 563 -13.46 -8.92 55.40
N SER A 564 -13.71 -7.61 55.52
CA SER A 564 -13.56 -6.68 54.41
C SER A 564 -12.12 -6.14 54.32
N THR A 565 -11.66 -5.78 53.11
CA THR A 565 -10.38 -5.06 52.90
C THR A 565 -10.33 -3.75 53.66
N ALA A 566 -11.48 -3.06 53.81
CA ALA A 566 -11.59 -1.87 54.60
C ALA A 566 -11.35 -2.16 56.11
N TYR A 567 -11.79 -3.30 56.63
CA TYR A 567 -11.51 -3.74 58.00
C TYR A 567 -10.01 -4.04 58.17
N TRP A 568 -9.41 -4.77 57.23
CA TRP A 568 -7.97 -5.03 57.25
C TRP A 568 -7.18 -3.72 57.22
N LEU A 569 -7.54 -2.82 56.33
CA LEU A 569 -6.88 -1.51 56.18
C LEU A 569 -7.00 -0.68 57.46
N TYR A 570 -8.18 -0.60 58.06
CA TYR A 570 -8.42 0.10 59.33
C TYR A 570 -7.48 -0.41 60.43
N HIS A 571 -7.30 -1.71 60.54
CA HIS A 571 -6.39 -2.30 61.51
C HIS A 571 -4.92 -2.12 61.16
N ALA A 572 -4.55 -2.29 59.89
CA ALA A 572 -3.21 -2.09 59.39
C ALA A 572 -2.71 -0.64 59.59
N CYS A 573 -3.61 0.34 59.40
CA CYS A 573 -3.29 1.77 59.62
C CYS A 573 -3.09 2.13 61.08
N LYS A 574 -3.67 1.35 62.02
CA LYS A 574 -3.48 1.55 63.46
C LYS A 574 -2.23 0.90 64.01
N GLN A 575 -1.61 -0.02 63.26
CA GLN A 575 -0.34 -0.65 63.67
C GLN A 575 0.84 0.22 63.23
N PRO A 576 1.80 0.49 64.14
CA PRO A 576 3.02 1.18 63.73
C PRO A 576 3.79 0.32 62.72
N LEU A 577 4.32 0.97 61.67
CA LEU A 577 5.23 0.30 60.76
C LEU A 577 6.49 -0.16 61.51
N SER A 578 7.02 -1.31 61.11
CA SER A 578 8.26 -1.81 61.67
C SER A 578 9.41 -0.81 61.38
N LEU A 579 10.41 -0.79 62.23
CA LEU A 579 11.59 0.05 62.03
C LEU A 579 12.26 -0.24 60.67
N SER A 580 12.27 -1.51 60.30
CA SER A 580 12.78 -1.94 58.97
C SER A 580 11.98 -1.34 57.82
N ASP A 581 10.65 -1.27 57.93
CA ASP A 581 9.80 -0.66 56.93
C ASP A 581 9.99 0.86 56.87
N LEU A 582 10.12 1.52 58.00
CA LEU A 582 10.42 2.96 58.05
C LEU A 582 11.79 3.28 57.43
N CYS A 583 12.83 2.46 57.70
CA CYS A 583 14.12 2.58 57.06
C CYS A 583 14.03 2.38 55.57
N ARG A 584 13.30 1.33 55.09
CA ARG A 584 13.08 1.10 53.67
C ARG A 584 12.43 2.30 52.99
N ILE A 585 11.32 2.83 53.54
CA ILE A 585 10.63 4.00 53.04
C ILE A 585 11.57 5.21 52.95
N LYS A 586 12.37 5.44 53.99
CA LYS A 586 13.33 6.57 54.01
C LYS A 586 14.40 6.42 52.95
N ILE A 587 14.99 5.24 52.81
CA ILE A 587 16.01 4.96 51.77
C ILE A 587 15.43 5.12 50.36
N ARG A 588 14.24 4.61 50.10
CA ARG A 588 13.56 4.77 48.81
C ARG A 588 13.29 6.24 48.48
N ARG A 589 12.81 7.03 49.45
CA ARG A 589 12.57 8.48 49.28
C ARG A 589 13.89 9.23 48.98
N VAL A 590 14.97 8.89 49.68
CA VAL A 590 16.29 9.48 49.41
C VAL A 590 16.73 9.08 48.00
N GLY A 591 16.58 7.82 47.64
CA GLY A 591 16.88 7.36 46.28
C GLY A 591 16.13 8.14 45.20
N ALA A 592 14.85 8.35 45.38
CA ALA A 592 14.01 9.13 44.47
C ALA A 592 14.47 10.60 44.34
N SER A 593 14.99 11.19 45.40
CA SER A 593 15.50 12.60 45.41
C SER A 593 16.87 12.79 44.76
N THR A 594 17.60 11.71 44.47
CA THR A 594 18.94 11.77 43.87
C THR A 594 18.98 11.98 42.36
N GLY A 595 17.86 11.95 41.69
CA GLY A 595 17.77 11.99 40.22
C GLY A 595 18.30 10.74 39.51
N VAL A 596 18.68 9.72 40.28
CA VAL A 596 19.06 8.37 39.80
C VAL A 596 17.89 7.44 39.98
N THR A 597 17.70 6.50 39.03
CA THR A 597 16.62 5.49 39.16
C THR A 597 16.81 4.71 40.47
N LEU A 598 15.67 4.42 41.15
CA LEU A 598 15.71 3.73 42.44
C LEU A 598 16.46 2.41 42.37
N PHE A 599 16.34 1.69 41.29
CA PHE A 599 17.06 0.44 41.03
C PHE A 599 18.56 0.64 41.03
N ARG A 600 19.08 1.62 40.27
CA ARG A 600 20.53 1.95 40.24
C ARG A 600 21.00 2.45 41.57
N PHE A 601 20.22 3.30 42.22
CA PHE A 601 20.57 3.81 43.57
C PHE A 601 20.75 2.66 44.56
N ILE A 602 19.75 1.77 44.71
CA ILE A 602 19.81 0.63 45.62
C ILE A 602 20.96 -0.33 45.23
N SER A 603 21.14 -0.57 43.93
CA SER A 603 22.21 -1.44 43.44
C SER A 603 23.62 -0.90 43.78
N SER A 604 23.80 0.42 43.81
CA SER A 604 25.06 1.08 44.15
C SER A 604 25.37 1.09 45.66
N LEU A 605 24.37 0.87 46.53
CA LEU A 605 24.58 0.85 47.96
C LEU A 605 25.52 -0.32 48.37
N PRO A 606 26.44 -0.11 49.32
CA PRO A 606 27.33 -1.17 49.82
C PRO A 606 26.59 -2.09 50.80
N LEU A 607 25.53 -2.76 50.33
CA LEU A 607 24.64 -3.59 51.13
C LEU A 607 24.64 -5.05 50.59
N PRO A 608 24.41 -6.04 51.50
CA PRO A 608 24.20 -7.42 51.08
C PRO A 608 23.04 -7.59 50.08
N LYS A 609 23.12 -8.60 49.22
CA LYS A 609 22.06 -8.88 48.20
C LYS A 609 20.66 -9.06 48.82
N SER A 610 20.57 -9.73 49.96
CA SER A 610 19.32 -9.90 50.72
C SER A 610 18.70 -8.55 51.12
N LEU A 611 19.49 -7.62 51.60
CA LEU A 611 19.00 -6.31 52.01
C LEU A 611 18.63 -5.43 50.78
N LYS A 612 19.37 -5.56 49.67
CA LYS A 612 18.99 -4.91 48.40
C LYS A 612 17.65 -5.44 47.90
N ARG A 613 17.44 -6.76 47.93
CA ARG A 613 16.15 -7.38 47.58
C ARG A 613 15.00 -6.90 48.47
N TYR A 614 15.26 -6.79 49.79
CA TYR A 614 14.28 -6.23 50.74
C TYR A 614 13.95 -4.77 50.41
N LEU A 615 14.94 -3.93 50.08
CA LEU A 615 14.73 -2.54 49.65
C LEU A 615 13.96 -2.44 48.33
N MET A 616 14.18 -3.38 47.41
CA MET A 616 13.45 -3.48 46.14
C MET A 616 12.06 -4.15 46.31
N MET A 617 11.73 -4.59 47.50
CA MET A 617 10.44 -5.26 47.78
C MET A 617 10.27 -6.59 46.97
N GLU A 618 11.38 -7.33 46.80
CA GLU A 618 11.40 -8.62 46.10
C GLU A 618 11.23 -9.82 47.05
N ASP A 619 11.28 -9.62 48.33
CA ASP A 619 11.13 -10.71 49.31
C ASP A 619 9.68 -11.20 49.35
N GLY A 620 9.48 -12.54 49.20
CA GLY A 620 8.17 -13.19 49.12
C GLY A 620 7.27 -13.06 50.36
N ASN A 621 7.76 -12.46 51.46
CA ASN A 621 6.98 -12.18 52.68
C ASN A 621 6.17 -10.86 52.60
N LEU A 622 5.98 -10.30 51.41
CA LEU A 622 5.16 -9.09 51.19
C LEU A 622 3.67 -9.40 51.02
N TYR A 623 3.31 -10.67 50.95
CA TYR A 623 1.94 -11.13 50.77
C TYR A 623 1.30 -11.57 52.11
#